data_ef16d3ceebdeb1315cc6fcf1e0f6b3a3
#
_entry.id   ef16d3ceebdeb1315cc6fcf1e0f6b3a3
#
_cell.length_a   1.000
_cell.length_b   1.000
_cell.length_c   1.000
_cell.angle_alpha   90.00
_cell.angle_beta   90.00
_cell.angle_gamma   90.00
#
_symmetry.space_group_name_H-M   'P 1'
#
loop_
_entity.id
_entity.type
_entity.pdbx_description
1 polymer ?
#
loop_
_entity_poly.entity_id
_entity_poly.type
_entity_poly.pdbx_seq_one_letter_code
_entity_poly.pdbx_strand_id
1 'polypeptide(L)'
;SVEIGGERAQTTLNSALALGLLNASGTPSTALGGLVPVNLGLANSQVEEIRYEPFAIHNWRINPKLTLESTLLYESSDIIQTGDAQNSRSFEFIKPKIDLRYNITPMFQLRGSAERIVNQLSFADFVAANDEQDNDANTLRGNAELRQQTQWRYTLNSEYRLPNDIGVVSAEFFYADHQDVIDWIDASTSEDALASANGNLGDGVEYGANLTASIRMAMIGLPNLLVNSTLNVQDSQVTDPFDGRERRFRNYQRGRFTLTTRHDIPEWRFNWGTQYFDRLDGGMFQYDIRD
;
A
#
# COMPACT_ATOMS: atom_id res chain seq x y z
N SER A 1 13.76 23.44 -16.22
CA SER A 1 14.44 22.28 -16.84
C SER A 1 13.43 21.23 -17.27
N VAL A 2 13.79 20.45 -18.27
CA VAL A 2 13.01 19.29 -18.72
C VAL A 2 13.92 18.08 -18.68
N GLU A 3 13.39 16.96 -18.20
CA GLU A 3 14.02 15.64 -18.20
C GLU A 3 13.11 14.65 -18.92
N ILE A 4 13.66 13.78 -19.75
CA ILE A 4 12.95 12.74 -20.47
C ILE A 4 13.71 11.44 -20.27
N GLY A 5 12.99 10.37 -19.94
CA GLY A 5 13.58 9.06 -19.72
C GLY A 5 12.56 7.95 -19.88
N GLY A 6 12.96 6.74 -19.53
CA GLY A 6 12.09 5.59 -19.54
C GLY A 6 12.70 4.40 -18.82
N GLU A 7 11.84 3.54 -18.33
CA GLU A 7 12.17 2.27 -17.68
C GLU A 7 11.56 1.10 -18.44
N ARG A 8 12.25 -0.03 -18.44
CA ARG A 8 11.74 -1.33 -18.83
C ARG A 8 11.92 -2.30 -17.67
N ALA A 9 10.83 -2.88 -17.19
CA ALA A 9 10.85 -3.91 -16.16
C ALA A 9 10.37 -5.25 -16.76
N GLN A 10 10.89 -6.36 -16.24
CA GLN A 10 10.41 -7.70 -16.51
C GLN A 10 10.40 -8.48 -15.21
N THR A 11 9.24 -9.02 -14.86
CA THR A 11 9.05 -9.77 -13.62
C THR A 11 8.41 -11.11 -13.95
N THR A 12 8.87 -12.18 -13.32
CA THR A 12 8.33 -13.54 -13.51
C THR A 12 8.11 -14.21 -12.17
N LEU A 13 6.92 -14.77 -11.97
CA LEU A 13 6.60 -15.66 -10.85
C LEU A 13 6.32 -17.07 -11.41
N ASN A 14 6.99 -18.07 -10.82
CA ASN A 14 6.66 -19.48 -11.03
C ASN A 14 6.05 -20.01 -9.72
N SER A 15 4.86 -20.57 -9.80
CA SER A 15 4.16 -21.17 -8.66
C SER A 15 3.87 -22.65 -8.93
N ALA A 16 4.14 -23.49 -7.94
CA ALA A 16 3.74 -24.89 -7.93
C ALA A 16 3.24 -25.24 -6.53
N LEU A 17 1.95 -25.48 -6.40
CA LEU A 17 1.31 -25.84 -5.14
C LEU A 17 0.71 -27.24 -5.24
N ALA A 18 0.97 -28.08 -4.25
CA ALA A 18 0.35 -29.39 -4.10
C ALA A 18 -0.30 -29.50 -2.73
N LEU A 19 -1.59 -29.74 -2.69
CA LEU A 19 -2.35 -29.94 -1.46
C LEU A 19 -2.77 -31.41 -1.34
N GLY A 20 -2.63 -31.98 -0.14
CA GLY A 20 -3.11 -33.31 0.18
C GLY A 20 -3.92 -33.29 1.48
N LEU A 21 -5.01 -34.07 1.54
CA LEU A 21 -5.85 -34.24 2.71
C LEU A 21 -5.82 -35.67 3.23
N LEU A 22 -5.89 -35.82 4.57
CA LEU A 22 -5.87 -37.15 5.24
C LEU A 22 -7.14 -37.95 5.00
N ASN A 23 -8.31 -37.29 4.93
CA ASN A 23 -9.61 -37.94 4.90
C ASN A 23 -10.40 -37.70 3.61
N ALA A 24 -9.73 -37.27 2.54
CA ALA A 24 -10.38 -37.12 1.25
C ALA A 24 -10.62 -38.46 0.54
N SER A 25 -11.64 -38.49 -0.30
CA SER A 25 -11.90 -39.67 -1.17
C SER A 25 -10.90 -39.65 -2.32
N GLY A 26 -10.06 -40.73 -2.43
CA GLY A 26 -9.07 -40.83 -3.50
C GLY A 26 -7.91 -41.77 -3.14
N THR A 27 -6.94 -41.86 -4.02
CA THR A 27 -5.75 -42.68 -3.81
C THR A 27 -4.64 -41.85 -3.14
N PRO A 28 -4.13 -42.27 -1.97
CA PRO A 28 -3.02 -41.61 -1.30
C PRO A 28 -1.77 -41.54 -2.19
N SER A 29 -1.08 -40.41 -2.16
CA SER A 29 0.17 -40.19 -2.90
C SER A 29 1.38 -40.27 -1.99
N THR A 30 2.35 -41.09 -2.35
CA THR A 30 3.64 -41.16 -1.62
C THR A 30 4.43 -39.85 -1.71
N ALA A 31 4.27 -39.06 -2.78
CA ALA A 31 4.90 -37.77 -2.95
C ALA A 31 4.32 -36.71 -1.98
N LEU A 32 3.10 -36.90 -1.47
CA LEU A 32 2.46 -36.06 -0.47
C LEU A 32 2.42 -36.73 0.92
N GLY A 33 3.38 -37.64 1.21
CA GLY A 33 3.46 -38.27 2.51
C GLY A 33 2.29 -39.19 2.86
N GLY A 34 1.58 -39.73 1.86
CA GLY A 34 0.41 -40.60 2.04
C GLY A 34 -0.92 -39.85 2.10
N LEU A 35 -0.94 -38.56 1.85
CA LEU A 35 -2.16 -37.75 1.73
C LEU A 35 -2.82 -37.96 0.37
N VAL A 36 -4.13 -37.77 0.31
CA VAL A 36 -4.89 -37.83 -0.94
C VAL A 36 -4.76 -36.45 -1.64
N PRO A 37 -4.25 -36.43 -2.90
CA PRO A 37 -4.13 -35.16 -3.64
C PRO A 37 -5.47 -34.49 -3.85
N VAL A 38 -5.50 -33.15 -3.65
CA VAL A 38 -6.63 -32.29 -3.98
C VAL A 38 -6.29 -31.47 -5.19
N ASN A 39 -7.17 -31.45 -6.17
CA ASN A 39 -6.99 -30.61 -7.35
C ASN A 39 -7.34 -29.17 -7.02
N LEU A 40 -6.32 -28.32 -6.96
CA LEU A 40 -6.45 -26.87 -6.81
C LEU A 40 -6.34 -26.24 -8.20
N GLY A 41 -7.36 -25.53 -8.63
CA GLY A 41 -7.25 -24.70 -9.83
C GLY A 41 -6.13 -23.67 -9.67
N LEU A 42 -5.35 -23.41 -10.73
CA LEU A 42 -4.23 -22.47 -10.74
C LEU A 42 -3.07 -22.82 -9.81
N ALA A 43 -2.93 -24.11 -9.44
CA ALA A 43 -1.87 -24.60 -8.57
C ALA A 43 -0.48 -24.53 -9.22
N ASN A 44 -0.41 -24.75 -10.54
CA ASN A 44 0.83 -24.69 -11.33
C ASN A 44 0.67 -23.58 -12.37
N SER A 45 1.33 -22.46 -12.12
CA SER A 45 1.23 -21.29 -12.98
C SER A 45 2.55 -20.56 -13.09
N GLN A 46 2.80 -20.00 -14.26
CA GLN A 46 3.84 -19.00 -14.48
C GLN A 46 3.14 -17.70 -14.88
N VAL A 47 3.48 -16.61 -14.19
CA VAL A 47 3.01 -15.26 -14.50
C VAL A 47 4.22 -14.42 -14.86
N GLU A 48 4.19 -13.80 -16.02
CA GLU A 48 5.24 -12.89 -16.51
C GLU A 48 4.64 -11.54 -16.88
N GLU A 49 5.29 -10.45 -16.46
CA GLU A 49 4.98 -9.09 -16.87
C GLU A 49 6.17 -8.48 -17.59
N ILE A 50 5.90 -7.81 -18.69
CA ILE A 50 6.83 -6.90 -19.35
C ILE A 50 6.19 -5.51 -19.34
N ARG A 51 6.89 -4.53 -18.73
CA ARG A 51 6.40 -3.17 -18.54
C ARG A 51 7.38 -2.15 -19.10
N TYR A 52 6.83 -1.13 -19.74
CA TYR A 52 7.53 0.04 -20.26
C TYR A 52 6.94 1.31 -19.66
N GLU A 53 7.79 2.19 -19.16
CA GLU A 53 7.38 3.44 -18.51
C GLU A 53 8.20 4.64 -19.02
N PRO A 54 7.95 5.15 -20.23
CA PRO A 54 8.50 6.43 -20.66
C PRO A 54 7.91 7.57 -19.83
N PHE A 55 8.75 8.56 -19.50
CA PHE A 55 8.33 9.71 -18.71
C PHE A 55 8.94 11.02 -19.20
N ALA A 56 8.28 12.13 -18.84
CA ALA A 56 8.79 13.48 -18.96
C ALA A 56 8.53 14.26 -17.68
N ILE A 57 9.54 14.95 -17.17
CA ILE A 57 9.47 15.80 -15.97
C ILE A 57 9.82 17.22 -16.39
N HIS A 58 8.97 18.18 -16.02
CA HIS A 58 9.21 19.60 -16.21
C HIS A 58 9.28 20.32 -14.87
N ASN A 59 10.45 20.91 -14.58
CA ASN A 59 10.68 21.73 -13.40
C ASN A 59 10.69 23.21 -13.79
N TRP A 60 9.74 23.95 -13.26
CA TRP A 60 9.59 25.39 -13.50
C TRP A 60 9.65 26.20 -12.21
N ARG A 61 10.73 26.95 -12.07
CA ARG A 61 10.84 27.96 -11.02
C ARG A 61 10.14 29.25 -11.48
N ILE A 62 8.87 29.41 -11.10
CA ILE A 62 8.04 30.54 -11.49
C ILE A 62 8.61 31.83 -10.92
N ASN A 63 9.01 31.80 -9.65
CA ASN A 63 9.72 32.88 -8.97
C ASN A 63 10.56 32.31 -7.80
N PRO A 64 11.34 33.13 -7.03
CA PRO A 64 12.17 32.64 -5.93
C PRO A 64 11.43 31.84 -4.84
N LYS A 65 10.11 32.05 -4.70
CA LYS A 65 9.27 31.42 -3.68
C LYS A 65 8.40 30.28 -4.22
N LEU A 66 8.16 30.24 -5.53
CA LEU A 66 7.19 29.33 -6.14
C LEU A 66 7.85 28.45 -7.21
N THR A 67 7.76 27.16 -7.00
CA THR A 67 8.25 26.14 -7.94
C THR A 67 7.11 25.17 -8.27
N LEU A 68 6.98 24.87 -9.56
CA LEU A 68 6.08 23.88 -10.09
C LEU A 68 6.89 22.74 -10.71
N GLU A 69 6.59 21.51 -10.32
CA GLU A 69 7.04 20.30 -11.01
C GLU A 69 5.82 19.61 -11.63
N SER A 70 5.95 19.23 -12.88
CA SER A 70 4.93 18.47 -13.59
C SER A 70 5.58 17.23 -14.18
N THR A 71 5.02 16.06 -13.88
CA THR A 71 5.45 14.77 -14.41
C THR A 71 4.34 14.17 -15.23
N LEU A 72 4.68 13.64 -16.38
CA LEU A 72 3.82 12.79 -17.16
C LEU A 72 4.54 11.47 -17.39
N LEU A 73 3.96 10.39 -16.93
CA LEU A 73 4.43 9.03 -17.15
C LEU A 73 3.34 8.26 -17.88
N TYR A 74 3.76 7.51 -18.89
CA TYR A 74 2.90 6.54 -19.59
C TYR A 74 3.39 5.15 -19.22
N GLU A 75 2.48 4.27 -18.79
CA GLU A 75 2.76 2.87 -18.51
C GLU A 75 2.07 2.01 -19.54
N SER A 76 2.82 1.06 -20.12
CA SER A 76 2.26 -0.04 -20.91
C SER A 76 2.81 -1.33 -20.35
N SER A 77 1.93 -2.23 -19.91
CA SER A 77 2.31 -3.54 -19.38
C SER A 77 1.53 -4.67 -20.03
N ASP A 78 2.25 -5.76 -20.33
CA ASP A 78 1.69 -7.02 -20.82
C ASP A 78 1.92 -8.08 -19.75
N ILE A 79 0.82 -8.69 -19.26
CA ILE A 79 0.85 -9.79 -18.29
C ILE A 79 0.40 -11.06 -18.98
N ILE A 80 1.25 -12.09 -18.95
CA ILE A 80 0.99 -13.41 -19.54
C ILE A 80 1.01 -14.44 -18.42
N GLN A 81 -0.06 -15.20 -18.29
CA GLN A 81 -0.16 -16.36 -17.41
C GLN A 81 -0.21 -17.65 -18.23
N THR A 82 0.59 -18.63 -17.84
CA THR A 82 0.64 -19.97 -18.45
C THR A 82 0.60 -21.05 -17.38
N GLY A 83 0.40 -22.31 -17.75
CA GLY A 83 0.26 -23.44 -16.83
C GLY A 83 -1.18 -23.93 -16.76
N ASP A 84 -1.75 -24.05 -15.57
CA ASP A 84 -3.13 -24.53 -15.36
C ASP A 84 -4.18 -23.55 -15.92
N ALA A 85 -3.85 -22.27 -16.04
CA ALA A 85 -4.60 -21.30 -16.83
C ALA A 85 -3.72 -20.65 -17.90
N GLN A 86 -4.37 -20.22 -18.98
CA GLN A 86 -3.73 -19.42 -20.03
C GLN A 86 -4.50 -18.11 -20.14
N ASN A 87 -3.85 -17.02 -19.82
CA ASN A 87 -4.42 -15.68 -19.91
C ASN A 87 -3.36 -14.70 -20.40
N SER A 88 -3.78 -13.69 -21.15
CA SER A 88 -2.90 -12.61 -21.58
C SER A 88 -3.68 -11.31 -21.53
N ARG A 89 -3.11 -10.31 -20.87
CA ARG A 89 -3.75 -9.02 -20.65
C ARG A 89 -2.75 -7.89 -20.84
N SER A 90 -3.22 -6.84 -21.50
CA SER A 90 -2.45 -5.61 -21.69
C SER A 90 -3.13 -4.47 -20.97
N PHE A 91 -2.33 -3.62 -20.35
CA PHE A 91 -2.76 -2.45 -19.61
C PHE A 91 -2.01 -1.21 -20.09
N GLU A 92 -2.72 -0.10 -20.19
CA GLU A 92 -2.16 1.19 -20.56
C GLU A 92 -2.66 2.26 -19.59
N PHE A 93 -1.74 3.05 -19.03
CA PHE A 93 -2.08 4.12 -18.09
C PHE A 93 -1.29 5.38 -18.37
N ILE A 94 -1.98 6.51 -18.24
CA ILE A 94 -1.35 7.82 -18.14
C ILE A 94 -1.33 8.20 -16.67
N LYS A 95 -0.13 8.46 -16.11
CA LYS A 95 0.11 8.80 -14.70
C LYS A 95 0.64 10.23 -14.58
N PRO A 96 -0.23 11.25 -14.65
CA PRO A 96 0.18 12.64 -14.44
C PRO A 96 0.42 12.91 -12.96
N LYS A 97 1.39 13.81 -12.68
CA LYS A 97 1.64 14.37 -11.37
C LYS A 97 1.94 15.84 -11.48
N ILE A 98 1.38 16.61 -10.55
CA ILE A 98 1.69 18.03 -10.37
C ILE A 98 2.09 18.21 -8.91
N ASP A 99 3.20 18.92 -8.69
CA ASP A 99 3.71 19.29 -7.37
C ASP A 99 4.01 20.77 -7.35
N LEU A 100 3.34 21.51 -6.47
CA LEU A 100 3.49 22.95 -6.29
C LEU A 100 4.10 23.24 -4.93
N ARG A 101 5.27 23.85 -4.89
CA ARG A 101 5.98 24.27 -3.67
C ARG A 101 5.98 25.78 -3.54
N TYR A 102 5.50 26.28 -2.40
CA TYR A 102 5.46 27.68 -2.09
C TYR A 102 6.14 28.00 -0.76
N ASN A 103 7.26 28.71 -0.83
CA ASN A 103 7.99 29.21 0.33
C ASN A 103 7.38 30.55 0.77
N ILE A 104 6.44 30.53 1.71
CA ILE A 104 5.76 31.72 2.23
C ILE A 104 6.79 32.62 2.92
N THR A 105 7.58 32.01 3.81
CA THR A 105 8.74 32.61 4.48
C THR A 105 9.94 31.65 4.42
N PRO A 106 11.15 32.06 4.82
CA PRO A 106 12.27 31.10 4.95
C PRO A 106 12.01 29.96 5.92
N MET A 107 11.08 30.14 6.86
CA MET A 107 10.74 29.17 7.90
C MET A 107 9.45 28.38 7.58
N PHE A 108 8.60 28.87 6.67
CA PHE A 108 7.31 28.26 6.40
C PHE A 108 7.11 27.96 4.92
N GLN A 109 6.90 26.68 4.63
CA GLN A 109 6.68 26.15 3.28
C GLN A 109 5.33 25.43 3.22
N LEU A 110 4.63 25.62 2.11
CA LEU A 110 3.49 24.80 1.68
C LEU A 110 3.85 24.04 0.41
N ARG A 111 3.37 22.81 0.33
CA ARG A 111 3.49 21.96 -0.85
C ARG A 111 2.15 21.28 -1.10
N GLY A 112 1.60 21.47 -2.29
CA GLY A 112 0.39 20.80 -2.76
C GLY A 112 0.75 19.84 -3.89
N SER A 113 0.20 18.64 -3.89
CA SER A 113 0.35 17.72 -5.00
C SER A 113 -0.96 17.08 -5.42
N ALA A 114 -1.04 16.72 -6.69
CA ALA A 114 -2.07 15.88 -7.26
C ALA A 114 -1.40 14.88 -8.20
N GLU A 115 -1.66 13.58 -8.00
CA GLU A 115 -1.06 12.54 -8.82
C GLU A 115 -2.03 11.39 -9.07
N ARG A 116 -1.94 10.80 -10.23
CA ARG A 116 -2.58 9.53 -10.54
C ARG A 116 -1.57 8.40 -10.30
N ILE A 117 -1.92 7.50 -9.37
CA ILE A 117 -1.14 6.34 -9.00
C ILE A 117 -1.84 5.09 -9.54
N VAL A 118 -1.06 4.17 -10.08
CA VAL A 118 -1.50 2.84 -10.51
C VAL A 118 -0.75 1.83 -9.64
N ASN A 119 -1.48 1.03 -8.89
CA ASN A 119 -0.89 -0.02 -8.05
C ASN A 119 -0.53 -1.22 -8.92
N GLN A 120 0.68 -1.72 -8.76
CA GLN A 120 1.09 -2.94 -9.45
C GLN A 120 0.35 -4.15 -8.88
N LEU A 121 -0.07 -5.07 -9.76
CA LEU A 121 -0.69 -6.31 -9.34
C LEU A 121 0.33 -7.22 -8.65
N SER A 122 -0.09 -7.86 -7.59
CA SER A 122 0.69 -8.95 -6.99
C SER A 122 0.51 -10.21 -7.83
N PHE A 123 1.59 -10.78 -8.33
CA PHE A 123 1.51 -12.03 -9.10
C PHE A 123 1.02 -13.20 -8.26
N ALA A 124 1.17 -13.13 -6.94
CA ALA A 124 0.59 -14.10 -6.02
C ALA A 124 -0.95 -14.15 -6.11
N ASP A 125 -1.59 -13.03 -6.50
CA ASP A 125 -3.05 -12.95 -6.64
C ASP A 125 -3.58 -13.69 -7.87
N PHE A 126 -2.71 -14.05 -8.81
CA PHE A 126 -3.06 -14.84 -10.01
C PHE A 126 -3.02 -16.34 -9.79
N VAL A 127 -2.41 -16.80 -8.69
CA VAL A 127 -2.18 -18.23 -8.41
C VAL A 127 -2.90 -18.63 -7.14
N ALA A 128 -3.22 -19.92 -7.00
CA ALA A 128 -3.80 -20.44 -5.78
C ALA A 128 -2.78 -20.39 -4.64
N ALA A 129 -3.22 -20.03 -3.45
CA ALA A 129 -2.46 -20.05 -2.23
C ALA A 129 -3.26 -20.71 -1.11
N ASN A 130 -2.58 -21.15 -0.06
CA ASN A 130 -3.20 -21.59 1.17
C ASN A 130 -3.14 -20.45 2.18
N ASP A 131 -4.27 -20.15 2.83
CA ASP A 131 -4.28 -19.20 3.93
C ASP A 131 -3.80 -19.90 5.21
N GLU A 132 -2.52 -19.70 5.54
CA GLU A 132 -1.91 -20.28 6.74
C GLU A 132 -2.44 -19.67 8.05
N GLN A 133 -3.14 -18.54 8.00
CA GLN A 133 -3.71 -17.87 9.17
C GLN A 133 -5.10 -18.39 9.51
N ASP A 134 -5.70 -19.15 8.60
CA ASP A 134 -7.03 -19.71 8.76
C ASP A 134 -6.96 -21.19 9.12
N ASN A 135 -7.35 -21.52 10.35
CA ASN A 135 -7.36 -22.90 10.85
C ASN A 135 -8.39 -23.81 10.15
N ASP A 136 -9.30 -23.24 9.36
CA ASP A 136 -10.38 -23.97 8.68
C ASP A 136 -10.02 -24.36 7.23
N ALA A 137 -8.75 -24.22 6.85
CA ALA A 137 -8.24 -24.58 5.53
C ALA A 137 -8.86 -23.81 4.37
N ASN A 138 -9.11 -22.51 4.57
CA ASN A 138 -9.57 -21.63 3.53
C ASN A 138 -8.55 -21.55 2.40
N THR A 139 -9.01 -21.82 1.20
CA THR A 139 -8.17 -21.73 0.01
C THR A 139 -8.36 -20.37 -0.62
N LEU A 140 -7.28 -19.59 -0.69
CA LEU A 140 -7.25 -18.40 -1.52
C LEU A 140 -7.11 -18.84 -2.97
N ARG A 141 -8.13 -18.55 -3.78
CA ARG A 141 -8.08 -18.80 -5.21
C ARG A 141 -7.33 -17.68 -5.91
N GLY A 142 -6.57 -18.04 -6.94
CA GLY A 142 -6.04 -17.06 -7.87
C GLY A 142 -7.17 -16.41 -8.67
N ASN A 143 -7.02 -15.12 -8.99
CA ASN A 143 -7.93 -14.37 -9.83
C ASN A 143 -7.20 -13.82 -11.06
N ALA A 144 -7.35 -14.50 -12.19
CA ALA A 144 -6.74 -14.11 -13.47
C ALA A 144 -7.39 -12.84 -14.09
N GLU A 145 -8.56 -12.42 -13.59
CA GLU A 145 -9.30 -11.26 -14.09
C GLU A 145 -9.03 -9.99 -13.29
N LEU A 146 -8.12 -10.04 -12.33
CA LEU A 146 -7.79 -8.92 -11.46
C LEU A 146 -7.27 -7.73 -12.28
N ARG A 147 -7.83 -6.53 -12.04
CA ARG A 147 -7.40 -5.27 -12.63
C ARG A 147 -6.59 -4.46 -11.65
N GLN A 148 -5.68 -3.65 -12.16
CA GLN A 148 -4.89 -2.74 -11.35
C GLN A 148 -5.80 -1.70 -10.68
N GLN A 149 -5.70 -1.61 -9.36
CA GLN A 149 -6.30 -0.52 -8.61
C GLN A 149 -5.59 0.77 -8.97
N THR A 150 -6.35 1.82 -9.26
CA THR A 150 -5.83 3.15 -9.52
C THR A 150 -6.35 4.14 -8.50
N GLN A 151 -5.66 5.27 -8.32
CA GLN A 151 -6.14 6.33 -7.46
C GLN A 151 -5.68 7.70 -7.94
N TRP A 152 -6.52 8.70 -7.68
CA TRP A 152 -6.10 10.09 -7.65
C TRP A 152 -5.81 10.47 -6.21
N ARG A 153 -4.55 10.82 -5.94
CA ARG A 153 -4.11 11.25 -4.62
C ARG A 153 -3.81 12.73 -4.62
N TYR A 154 -4.41 13.43 -3.68
CA TYR A 154 -4.20 14.85 -3.42
C TYR A 154 -3.54 15.00 -2.06
N THR A 155 -2.48 15.82 -1.97
CA THR A 155 -1.84 16.11 -0.69
C THR A 155 -1.64 17.61 -0.52
N LEU A 156 -1.77 18.06 0.72
CA LEU A 156 -1.35 19.38 1.16
C LEU A 156 -0.42 19.21 2.36
N ASN A 157 0.83 19.56 2.16
CA ASN A 157 1.85 19.49 3.20
C ASN A 157 2.26 20.90 3.62
N SER A 158 2.39 21.13 4.93
CA SER A 158 2.93 22.32 5.53
C SER A 158 4.14 21.99 6.40
N GLU A 159 5.23 22.70 6.25
CA GLU A 159 6.45 22.55 7.06
C GLU A 159 6.79 23.90 7.70
N TYR A 160 6.96 23.89 9.01
CA TYR A 160 7.42 25.04 9.77
C TYR A 160 8.71 24.72 10.52
N ARG A 161 9.75 25.44 10.17
CA ARG A 161 11.04 25.40 10.88
C ARG A 161 11.02 26.36 12.05
N LEU A 162 11.24 25.82 13.23
CA LEU A 162 11.25 26.61 14.45
C LEU A 162 12.48 27.57 14.49
N PRO A 163 12.33 28.75 15.08
CA PRO A 163 13.46 29.68 15.22
C PRO A 163 14.68 29.04 15.89
N ASN A 164 15.88 29.54 15.53
CA ASN A 164 17.17 29.08 16.07
C ASN A 164 17.46 27.58 15.80
N ASP A 165 16.90 27.02 14.73
CA ASP A 165 17.08 25.62 14.29
C ASP A 165 16.78 24.58 15.39
N ILE A 166 15.89 24.93 16.33
CA ILE A 166 15.51 24.00 17.43
C ILE A 166 14.62 22.85 16.96
N GLY A 167 14.09 22.92 15.76
CA GLY A 167 13.31 21.80 15.23
C GLY A 167 12.42 22.16 14.04
N VAL A 168 11.61 21.17 13.65
CA VAL A 168 10.66 21.25 12.55
C VAL A 168 9.33 20.60 12.97
N VAL A 169 8.24 21.21 12.53
CA VAL A 169 6.88 20.66 12.65
C VAL A 169 6.30 20.60 11.25
N SER A 170 5.71 19.48 10.88
CA SER A 170 5.00 19.36 9.62
C SER A 170 3.63 18.72 9.80
N ALA A 171 2.72 19.12 8.90
CA ALA A 171 1.38 18.55 8.79
C ALA A 171 1.11 18.25 7.32
N GLU A 172 0.75 17.02 7.03
CA GLU A 172 0.27 16.59 5.72
C GLU A 172 -1.20 16.20 5.85
N PHE A 173 -2.03 16.71 4.97
CA PHE A 173 -3.39 16.26 4.75
C PHE A 173 -3.47 15.58 3.40
N PHE A 174 -4.16 14.45 3.33
CA PHE A 174 -4.32 13.72 2.09
C PHE A 174 -5.77 13.28 1.88
N TYR A 175 -6.11 13.15 0.61
CA TYR A 175 -7.34 12.55 0.12
C TYR A 175 -7.00 11.71 -1.10
N ALA A 176 -7.52 10.49 -1.18
CA ALA A 176 -7.34 9.61 -2.31
C ALA A 176 -8.70 9.04 -2.76
N ASP A 177 -8.95 9.19 -4.04
CA ASP A 177 -10.11 8.64 -4.75
C ASP A 177 -9.65 7.39 -5.50
N HIS A 178 -10.05 6.21 -5.00
CA HIS A 178 -9.63 4.91 -5.51
C HIS A 178 -10.65 4.37 -6.50
N GLN A 179 -10.14 3.77 -7.56
CA GLN A 179 -10.91 3.02 -8.56
C GLN A 179 -10.44 1.58 -8.57
N ASP A 180 -11.38 0.64 -8.71
CA ASP A 180 -11.08 -0.80 -8.72
C ASP A 180 -10.32 -1.26 -7.46
N VAL A 181 -10.75 -0.84 -6.26
CA VAL A 181 -10.15 -1.27 -4.98
C VAL A 181 -10.01 -2.79 -4.94
N ILE A 182 -8.81 -3.27 -4.63
CA ILE A 182 -8.54 -4.71 -4.51
C ILE A 182 -8.71 -5.14 -3.07
N ASP A 183 -9.64 -6.08 -2.85
CA ASP A 183 -9.88 -6.70 -1.55
C ASP A 183 -10.52 -8.08 -1.76
N TRP A 184 -10.89 -8.79 -0.70
CA TRP A 184 -11.47 -10.10 -0.80
C TRP A 184 -12.88 -10.07 -1.39
N ILE A 185 -13.10 -11.01 -2.31
CA ILE A 185 -14.38 -11.33 -2.93
C ILE A 185 -14.72 -12.80 -2.69
N ASP A 186 -16.00 -13.14 -2.81
CA ASP A 186 -16.46 -14.52 -2.85
C ASP A 186 -16.02 -15.18 -4.17
N ALA A 187 -15.18 -16.21 -4.07
CA ALA A 187 -14.74 -17.04 -5.18
C ALA A 187 -15.26 -18.48 -5.06
N SER A 188 -16.26 -18.72 -4.20
CA SER A 188 -16.87 -20.02 -3.97
C SER A 188 -17.52 -20.54 -5.24
N THR A 189 -17.41 -21.85 -5.46
CA THR A 189 -18.08 -22.51 -6.60
C THR A 189 -19.35 -23.23 -6.22
N SER A 190 -19.55 -23.50 -4.92
CA SER A 190 -20.75 -24.10 -4.34
C SER A 190 -20.74 -23.86 -2.82
N GLU A 191 -21.86 -24.15 -2.15
CA GLU A 191 -21.96 -24.09 -0.68
C GLU A 191 -20.98 -25.05 0.02
N ASP A 192 -20.56 -26.12 -0.63
CA ASP A 192 -19.59 -27.09 -0.11
C ASP A 192 -18.13 -26.79 -0.51
N ALA A 193 -17.91 -25.75 -1.33
CA ALA A 193 -16.58 -25.37 -1.84
C ALA A 193 -16.36 -23.87 -1.72
N LEU A 194 -16.35 -23.41 -0.45
CA LEU A 194 -16.13 -22.02 -0.11
C LEU A 194 -14.68 -21.62 -0.41
N ALA A 195 -14.51 -20.46 -0.99
CA ALA A 195 -13.20 -19.88 -1.27
C ALA A 195 -13.29 -18.36 -1.37
N SER A 196 -12.23 -17.70 -0.98
CA SER A 196 -12.00 -16.26 -1.19
C SER A 196 -10.96 -16.05 -2.28
N ALA A 197 -10.98 -14.90 -2.91
CA ALA A 197 -9.92 -14.43 -3.80
C ALA A 197 -9.78 -12.91 -3.65
N ASN A 198 -8.62 -12.37 -4.01
CA ASN A 198 -8.52 -10.94 -4.24
C ASN A 198 -9.29 -10.58 -5.52
N GLY A 199 -10.10 -9.54 -5.46
CA GLY A 199 -10.92 -9.06 -6.56
C GLY A 199 -11.11 -7.55 -6.52
N ASN A 200 -11.67 -7.00 -7.59
CA ASN A 200 -11.96 -5.58 -7.65
C ASN A 200 -13.37 -5.33 -7.12
N LEU A 201 -13.45 -4.54 -6.04
CA LEU A 201 -14.73 -4.22 -5.37
C LEU A 201 -15.46 -3.03 -6.03
N GLY A 202 -14.74 -2.17 -6.75
CA GLY A 202 -15.24 -0.90 -7.25
C GLY A 202 -14.52 0.28 -6.60
N ASP A 203 -15.20 1.43 -6.53
CA ASP A 203 -14.61 2.67 -6.07
C ASP A 203 -14.58 2.78 -4.55
N GLY A 204 -13.57 3.46 -4.03
CA GLY A 204 -13.40 3.72 -2.61
C GLY A 204 -12.66 5.03 -2.36
N VAL A 205 -12.68 5.49 -1.12
CA VAL A 205 -12.00 6.71 -0.71
C VAL A 205 -11.12 6.47 0.50
N GLU A 206 -10.04 7.23 0.59
CA GLU A 206 -9.12 7.27 1.73
C GLU A 206 -8.77 8.72 2.03
N TYR A 207 -8.75 9.11 3.28
CA TYR A 207 -8.37 10.45 3.69
C TYR A 207 -7.76 10.46 5.09
N GLY A 208 -6.93 11.47 5.36
CA GLY A 208 -6.30 11.55 6.67
C GLY A 208 -5.33 12.70 6.81
N ALA A 209 -4.62 12.66 7.94
CA ALA A 209 -3.58 13.61 8.30
C ALA A 209 -2.39 12.90 8.94
N ASN A 210 -1.18 13.35 8.58
CA ASN A 210 0.08 12.96 9.18
C ASN A 210 0.70 14.20 9.82
N LEU A 211 0.87 14.19 11.14
CA LEU A 211 1.52 15.26 11.90
C LEU A 211 2.86 14.76 12.40
N THR A 212 3.93 15.50 12.15
CA THR A 212 5.25 15.17 12.66
C THR A 212 5.88 16.37 13.33
N ALA A 213 6.63 16.12 14.40
CA ALA A 213 7.42 17.13 15.08
C ALA A 213 8.76 16.52 15.48
N SER A 214 9.83 17.27 15.26
CA SER A 214 11.19 16.94 15.74
C SER A 214 11.75 18.19 16.38
N ILE A 215 11.85 18.20 17.72
CA ILE A 215 12.12 19.43 18.49
C ILE A 215 13.19 19.15 19.55
N ARG A 216 14.23 19.99 19.56
CA ARG A 216 15.18 20.10 20.67
C ARG A 216 14.59 20.97 21.76
N MET A 217 14.61 20.48 22.99
CA MET A 217 13.96 21.13 24.14
C MET A 217 14.79 22.27 24.75
N ALA A 218 15.55 23.01 23.93
CA ALA A 218 16.33 24.16 24.35
C ALA A 218 15.46 25.24 25.00
N MET A 219 14.20 25.37 24.58
CA MET A 219 13.25 26.34 25.12
C MET A 219 12.93 26.13 26.62
N ILE A 220 13.16 24.92 27.14
CA ILE A 220 12.97 24.58 28.56
C ILE A 220 14.31 24.30 29.28
N GLY A 221 15.43 24.73 28.69
CA GLY A 221 16.76 24.58 29.26
C GLY A 221 17.39 23.19 29.04
N LEU A 222 16.85 22.36 28.15
CA LEU A 222 17.34 21.02 27.82
C LEU A 222 17.75 20.91 26.33
N PRO A 223 18.83 21.60 25.91
CA PRO A 223 19.20 21.68 24.49
C PRO A 223 19.60 20.33 23.87
N ASN A 224 20.02 19.39 24.70
CA ASN A 224 20.43 18.06 24.28
C ASN A 224 19.29 17.02 24.36
N LEU A 225 18.08 17.42 24.76
CA LEU A 225 16.89 16.59 24.70
C LEU A 225 16.19 16.79 23.35
N LEU A 226 16.17 15.74 22.54
CA LEU A 226 15.40 15.67 21.29
C LEU A 226 14.11 14.91 21.54
N VAL A 227 13.02 15.48 21.09
CA VAL A 227 11.68 14.85 21.09
C VAL A 227 11.19 14.74 19.66
N ASN A 228 10.88 13.52 19.24
CA ASN A 228 10.22 13.27 17.97
C ASN A 228 8.82 12.72 18.22
N SER A 229 7.84 13.23 17.50
CA SER A 229 6.46 12.78 17.57
C SER A 229 5.91 12.60 16.17
N THR A 230 5.16 11.51 15.97
CA THR A 230 4.40 11.26 14.75
C THR A 230 2.99 10.85 15.14
N LEU A 231 2.00 11.52 14.57
CA LEU A 231 0.60 11.18 14.68
C LEU A 231 0.05 11.00 13.27
N ASN A 232 -0.45 9.80 12.98
CA ASN A 232 -1.25 9.49 11.82
C ASN A 232 -2.70 9.33 12.26
N VAL A 233 -3.63 9.96 11.56
CA VAL A 233 -5.07 9.77 11.70
C VAL A 233 -5.67 9.70 10.32
N GLN A 234 -6.39 8.62 10.03
CA GLN A 234 -6.93 8.37 8.69
C GLN A 234 -8.20 7.53 8.76
N ASP A 235 -8.98 7.57 7.68
CA ASP A 235 -10.12 6.67 7.50
C ASP A 235 -10.26 6.31 6.02
N SER A 236 -11.00 5.25 5.74
CA SER A 236 -11.24 4.75 4.39
C SER A 236 -12.66 4.22 4.28
N GLN A 237 -13.17 4.16 3.06
CA GLN A 237 -14.53 3.73 2.79
C GLN A 237 -14.59 3.01 1.45
N VAL A 238 -15.23 1.85 1.44
CA VAL A 238 -15.54 1.04 0.25
C VAL A 238 -16.86 0.33 0.49
N THR A 239 -17.62 0.05 -0.57
CA THR A 239 -18.83 -0.75 -0.47
C THR A 239 -18.48 -2.23 -0.41
N ASP A 240 -18.95 -2.93 0.62
CA ASP A 240 -18.76 -4.37 0.75
C ASP A 240 -19.58 -5.12 -0.32
N PRO A 241 -18.96 -6.05 -1.08
CA PRO A 241 -19.67 -6.77 -2.14
C PRO A 241 -20.66 -7.83 -1.60
N PHE A 242 -20.53 -8.25 -0.33
CA PHE A 242 -21.38 -9.31 0.24
C PHE A 242 -22.71 -8.78 0.76
N ASP A 243 -22.72 -7.65 1.45
CA ASP A 243 -23.92 -7.11 2.08
C ASP A 243 -24.32 -5.70 1.60
N GLY A 244 -23.49 -5.09 0.75
CA GLY A 244 -23.72 -3.75 0.19
C GLY A 244 -23.52 -2.61 1.19
N ARG A 245 -22.96 -2.87 2.37
CA ARG A 245 -22.68 -1.85 3.38
C ARG A 245 -21.35 -1.17 3.11
N GLU A 246 -21.24 0.04 3.60
CA GLU A 246 -19.97 0.76 3.61
C GLU A 246 -19.10 0.29 4.76
N ARG A 247 -17.84 -0.02 4.46
CA ARG A 247 -16.82 -0.40 5.42
C ARG A 247 -15.47 0.21 5.08
N ARG A 248 -14.53 0.12 6.01
CA ARG A 248 -13.11 0.44 5.76
C ARG A 248 -12.45 -0.60 4.86
N PHE A 249 -11.33 -0.24 4.27
CA PHE A 249 -10.45 -1.20 3.62
C PHE A 249 -10.00 -2.25 4.63
N ARG A 250 -9.78 -3.46 4.18
CA ARG A 250 -9.30 -4.55 5.03
C ARG A 250 -7.92 -4.21 5.64
N ASN A 251 -7.73 -4.62 6.90
CA ASN A 251 -6.49 -4.37 7.66
C ASN A 251 -6.13 -2.88 7.78
N TYR A 252 -7.12 -2.00 7.70
CA TYR A 252 -6.92 -0.56 7.72
C TYR A 252 -6.88 0.00 9.14
N GLN A 253 -5.74 0.58 9.51
CA GLN A 253 -5.53 1.19 10.83
C GLN A 253 -5.91 2.67 10.79
N ARG A 254 -6.85 3.11 11.65
CA ARG A 254 -7.34 4.50 11.68
C ARG A 254 -6.39 5.49 12.32
N GLY A 255 -5.53 5.03 13.19
CA GLY A 255 -4.59 5.96 13.80
C GLY A 255 -3.40 5.29 14.46
N ARG A 256 -2.31 6.03 14.49
CA ARG A 256 -1.07 5.63 15.13
C ARG A 256 -0.39 6.84 15.73
N PHE A 257 0.01 6.73 16.99
CA PHE A 257 0.84 7.71 17.67
C PHE A 257 2.18 7.10 18.05
N THR A 258 3.27 7.82 17.78
CA THR A 258 4.61 7.43 18.21
C THR A 258 5.29 8.65 18.81
N LEU A 259 5.87 8.49 19.99
CA LEU A 259 6.70 9.49 20.65
C LEU A 259 8.05 8.86 21.00
N THR A 260 9.13 9.49 20.58
CA THR A 260 10.48 9.09 20.96
C THR A 260 11.21 10.25 21.58
N THR A 261 11.98 9.97 22.61
CA THR A 261 12.87 10.95 23.23
C THR A 261 14.29 10.42 23.25
N ARG A 262 15.24 11.33 23.12
CA ARG A 262 16.67 11.06 23.32
C ARG A 262 17.30 12.23 24.04
N HIS A 263 17.94 11.97 25.16
CA HIS A 263 18.68 12.97 25.93
C HIS A 263 20.14 12.56 26.07
N ASP A 264 21.03 13.36 25.51
CA ASP A 264 22.46 13.19 25.67
C ASP A 264 22.94 14.12 26.79
N ILE A 265 23.66 13.56 27.82
CA ILE A 265 24.25 14.27 28.96
C ILE A 265 25.76 14.12 28.85
N PRO A 266 26.45 14.99 28.07
CA PRO A 266 27.87 14.87 27.79
C PRO A 266 28.75 14.87 29.03
N GLU A 267 28.39 15.65 30.07
CA GLU A 267 29.14 15.79 31.32
C GLU A 267 29.26 14.45 32.04
N TRP A 268 28.22 13.59 31.92
CA TRP A 268 28.18 12.27 32.54
C TRP A 268 28.54 11.15 31.58
N ARG A 269 28.83 11.47 30.30
CA ARG A 269 29.03 10.50 29.20
C ARG A 269 27.87 9.49 29.13
N PHE A 270 26.67 9.98 29.38
CA PHE A 270 25.46 9.18 29.49
C PHE A 270 24.40 9.68 28.50
N ASN A 271 23.64 8.76 27.97
CA ASN A 271 22.42 9.08 27.22
C ASN A 271 21.30 8.13 27.64
N TRP A 272 20.07 8.61 27.49
CA TRP A 272 18.88 7.81 27.66
C TRP A 272 17.83 8.19 26.62
N GLY A 273 16.90 7.29 26.37
CA GLY A 273 15.79 7.53 25.49
C GLY A 273 14.58 6.71 25.88
N THR A 274 13.42 7.16 25.44
CA THR A 274 12.16 6.44 25.59
C THR A 274 11.45 6.38 24.26
N GLN A 275 10.66 5.33 24.08
CA GLN A 275 9.74 5.21 22.97
C GLN A 275 8.38 4.82 23.53
N TYR A 276 7.37 5.57 23.13
CA TYR A 276 5.97 5.27 23.34
C TYR A 276 5.31 5.06 21.99
N PHE A 277 4.47 4.07 21.90
CA PHE A 277 3.73 3.71 20.71
C PHE A 277 2.31 3.34 21.07
N ASP A 278 1.33 3.87 20.34
CA ASP A 278 -0.07 3.55 20.52
C ASP A 278 -0.79 3.44 19.15
N ARG A 279 -1.76 2.55 19.09
CA ARG A 279 -2.71 2.44 18.00
C ARG A 279 -4.01 3.07 18.44
N LEU A 280 -4.37 4.16 17.78
CA LEU A 280 -5.64 4.82 18.01
C LEU A 280 -6.73 3.99 17.32
N ASP A 281 -7.86 3.81 18.01
CA ASP A 281 -8.99 3.01 17.52
C ASP A 281 -8.68 1.49 17.38
N GLY A 282 -7.84 0.99 18.24
CA GLY A 282 -7.62 -0.39 18.69
C GLY A 282 -7.44 -1.50 17.68
N GLY A 283 -8.20 -1.60 16.66
CA GLY A 283 -8.24 -2.74 15.77
C GLY A 283 -8.02 -2.42 14.30
N MET A 284 -7.54 -3.39 13.58
CA MET A 284 -7.65 -3.43 12.13
C MET A 284 -8.93 -4.20 11.79
N PHE A 285 -9.72 -3.67 10.86
CA PHE A 285 -10.84 -4.41 10.31
C PHE A 285 -10.28 -5.55 9.45
N GLN A 286 -10.66 -6.76 9.76
CA GLN A 286 -10.40 -7.94 8.96
C GLN A 286 -11.74 -8.60 8.66
N TYR A 287 -12.00 -8.86 7.40
CA TYR A 287 -13.19 -9.53 6.93
C TYR A 287 -12.83 -10.92 6.40
N ASP A 288 -13.59 -11.91 6.79
CA ASP A 288 -13.57 -13.25 6.22
C ASP A 288 -14.99 -13.58 5.72
N ILE A 289 -15.09 -14.17 4.54
CA ILE A 289 -16.37 -14.57 3.93
C ILE A 289 -17.19 -15.53 4.80
N ARG A 290 -16.55 -16.19 5.78
CA ARG A 290 -17.18 -17.17 6.67
C ARG A 290 -17.65 -16.62 8.00
N ASP A 291 -17.41 -15.34 8.29
CA ASP A 291 -17.85 -14.68 9.53
C ASP A 291 -19.29 -14.13 9.46
#